data_ee67b854fc944607b8d2a601a07d3dc7
#
_entry.id   ee67b854fc944607b8d2a601a07d3dc7
#
_cell.length_a   1.000
_cell.length_b   1.000
_cell.length_c   1.000
_cell.angle_alpha   90.00
_cell.angle_beta   90.00
_cell.angle_gamma   90.00
#
_symmetry.space_group_name_H-M   'P 1'
#
loop_
_entity.id
_entity.type
_entity.pdbx_description
1 polymer ?
#
loop_
_entity_poly.entity_id
_entity_poly.type
_entity_poly.pdbx_seq_one_letter_code
_entity_poly.pdbx_strand_id
1 'polypeptide(L)'
;MKKPTFEYQKPKVNNGAMRTPVEFFSYKPKPGPMPGEEEKQIAFSCFAEIYNPSMKDLEILNSKTTKQAVTITIRDPQEDYLVSNKHYVEILDRRYSGIRWNIADVRNDFTDNRFVTILLAVYADE
;
A
#
# COMPACT_ATOMS: atom_id res chain seq x y z
N MET A 1 17.12 10.64 -38.32
CA MET A 1 16.91 10.00 -37.03
C MET A 1 16.28 10.99 -36.04
N LYS A 2 15.21 10.58 -35.48
CA LYS A 2 14.56 11.45 -34.52
C LYS A 2 15.35 11.41 -33.20
N LYS A 3 15.87 12.56 -32.81
CA LYS A 3 16.58 12.67 -31.57
C LYS A 3 15.61 12.46 -30.41
N PRO A 4 15.91 11.55 -29.45
CA PRO A 4 15.04 11.41 -28.31
C PRO A 4 14.98 12.72 -27.53
N THR A 5 13.80 13.26 -27.45
CA THR A 5 13.58 14.43 -26.62
C THR A 5 13.55 13.95 -25.18
N PHE A 6 14.45 14.48 -24.39
CA PHE A 6 14.52 14.07 -22.99
C PHE A 6 13.46 14.86 -22.22
N GLU A 7 12.25 14.38 -22.25
CA GLU A 7 11.19 14.93 -21.44
C GLU A 7 10.95 14.00 -20.27
N TYR A 8 10.92 14.56 -19.08
CA TYR A 8 10.52 13.76 -17.95
C TYR A 8 9.06 13.35 -18.10
N GLN A 9 8.84 12.09 -18.26
CA GLN A 9 7.50 11.55 -18.25
C GLN A 9 7.31 10.78 -16.96
N LYS A 10 6.25 11.13 -16.25
CA LYS A 10 5.86 10.37 -15.09
C LYS A 10 5.63 8.92 -15.51
N PRO A 11 6.23 7.95 -14.82
CA PRO A 11 6.03 6.55 -15.17
C PRO A 11 4.55 6.21 -15.19
N LYS A 12 4.13 5.59 -16.28
CA LYS A 12 2.74 5.11 -16.36
C LYS A 12 2.66 3.78 -15.66
N VAL A 13 1.72 3.68 -14.73
CA VAL A 13 1.44 2.43 -14.08
C VAL A 13 0.65 1.55 -15.05
N ASN A 14 1.05 0.31 -15.16
CA ASN A 14 0.33 -0.67 -15.96
C ASN A 14 0.34 -2.03 -15.26
N ASN A 15 -0.47 -2.96 -15.75
CA ASN A 15 -0.59 -4.27 -15.11
C ASN A 15 0.73 -5.04 -15.08
N GLY A 16 1.60 -4.82 -16.06
CA GLY A 16 2.90 -5.49 -16.12
C GLY A 16 3.87 -5.04 -15.02
N ALA A 17 3.69 -3.85 -14.48
CA ALA A 17 4.52 -3.33 -13.39
C ALA A 17 4.07 -3.82 -12.02
N MET A 18 2.86 -4.34 -11.90
CA MET A 18 2.29 -4.81 -10.64
C MET A 18 2.67 -6.27 -10.42
N ARG A 19 3.82 -6.50 -9.81
CA ARG A 19 4.42 -7.83 -9.70
C ARG A 19 4.52 -8.34 -8.27
N THR A 20 4.29 -7.51 -7.29
CA THR A 20 4.47 -7.87 -5.89
C THR A 20 3.13 -8.14 -5.25
N PRO A 21 2.91 -9.35 -4.72
CA PRO A 21 1.65 -9.64 -4.03
C PRO A 21 1.54 -8.85 -2.74
N VAL A 22 0.36 -8.34 -2.47
CA VAL A 22 0.05 -7.67 -1.20
C VAL A 22 -1.27 -8.18 -0.66
N GLU A 23 -1.41 -8.15 0.65
CA GLU A 23 -2.63 -8.55 1.34
C GLU A 23 -3.10 -7.41 2.22
N PHE A 24 -4.38 -7.08 2.10
CA PHE A 24 -5.04 -6.15 3.01
C PHE A 24 -5.77 -6.98 4.05
N PHE A 25 -5.55 -6.67 5.32
CA PHE A 25 -6.09 -7.49 6.39
C PHE A 25 -6.45 -6.66 7.61
N SER A 26 -7.23 -7.27 8.49
CA SER A 26 -7.56 -6.75 9.80
C SER A 26 -7.44 -7.88 10.82
N TYR A 27 -7.54 -7.52 12.08
CA TYR A 27 -7.59 -8.51 13.14
C TYR A 27 -9.01 -8.55 13.69
N LYS A 28 -9.48 -9.75 14.02
CA LYS A 28 -10.73 -9.92 14.71
C LYS A 28 -10.54 -10.86 15.88
N PRO A 29 -11.39 -10.79 16.91
CA PRO A 29 -11.30 -11.69 18.04
C PRO A 29 -11.37 -13.13 17.57
N LYS A 30 -10.43 -13.95 18.07
CA LYS A 30 -10.43 -15.36 17.77
C LYS A 30 -11.50 -16.04 18.64
N PRO A 31 -12.36 -16.87 18.07
CA PRO A 31 -13.32 -17.61 18.84
C PRO A 31 -12.59 -18.60 19.76
N GLY A 32 -12.94 -18.63 21.03
CA GLY A 32 -12.33 -19.55 21.98
C GLY A 32 -12.37 -19.02 23.41
N PRO A 33 -11.95 -19.84 24.37
CA PRO A 33 -12.01 -19.46 25.79
C PRO A 33 -10.93 -18.46 26.22
N MET A 34 -9.94 -18.16 25.39
CA MET A 34 -8.85 -17.25 25.73
C MET A 34 -9.21 -15.84 25.29
N PRO A 35 -9.58 -14.93 26.21
CA PRO A 35 -9.87 -13.55 25.83
C PRO A 35 -8.61 -12.82 25.39
N GLY A 36 -8.75 -11.93 24.43
CA GLY A 36 -7.64 -11.12 23.95
C GLY A 36 -6.87 -11.71 22.79
N GLU A 37 -7.15 -12.93 22.39
CA GLU A 37 -6.56 -13.48 21.18
C GLU A 37 -7.23 -12.92 19.94
N GLU A 38 -6.42 -12.59 18.95
CA GLU A 38 -6.89 -12.08 17.67
C GLU A 38 -6.34 -12.94 16.55
N GLU A 39 -7.12 -13.07 15.49
CA GLU A 39 -6.63 -13.73 14.28
C GLU A 39 -6.68 -12.78 13.09
N LYS A 40 -5.72 -12.95 12.21
CA LYS A 40 -5.60 -12.20 10.98
C LYS A 40 -6.72 -12.59 10.04
N GLN A 41 -7.45 -11.60 9.54
CA GLN A 41 -8.49 -11.81 8.54
C GLN A 41 -8.14 -11.04 7.28
N ILE A 42 -7.89 -11.77 6.19
CA ILE A 42 -7.56 -11.15 4.92
C ILE A 42 -8.83 -10.59 4.29
N ALA A 43 -8.82 -9.28 4.01
CA ALA A 43 -9.95 -8.62 3.37
C ALA A 43 -9.82 -8.63 1.86
N PHE A 44 -8.59 -8.52 1.33
CA PHE A 44 -8.36 -8.45 -0.09
C PHE A 44 -6.91 -8.77 -0.41
N SER A 45 -6.66 -9.41 -1.54
CA SER A 45 -5.31 -9.72 -2.01
C SER A 45 -5.18 -9.31 -3.46
N CYS A 46 -4.05 -8.73 -3.81
CA CYS A 46 -3.79 -8.31 -5.19
C CYS A 46 -2.30 -8.15 -5.42
N PHE A 47 -1.94 -7.77 -6.64
CA PHE A 47 -0.57 -7.42 -6.98
C PHE A 47 -0.43 -5.90 -6.98
N ALA A 48 0.76 -5.42 -6.62
CA ALA A 48 1.05 -4.00 -6.52
C ALA A 48 2.39 -3.67 -7.15
N GLU A 49 2.52 -2.42 -7.56
CA GLU A 49 3.81 -1.81 -7.86
C GLU A 49 4.26 -1.07 -6.60
N ILE A 50 5.52 -1.28 -6.19
CA ILE A 50 6.05 -0.70 -4.97
C ILE A 50 7.17 0.26 -5.33
N TYR A 51 7.13 1.45 -4.74
CA TYR A 51 8.17 2.44 -4.96
C TYR A 51 8.33 3.34 -3.73
N ASN A 52 9.42 4.10 -3.73
CA ASN A 52 9.72 4.99 -2.61
C ASN A 52 8.73 6.15 -2.56
N PRO A 53 8.41 6.65 -1.35
CA PRO A 53 7.52 7.80 -1.24
C PRO A 53 8.14 9.05 -1.87
N SER A 54 7.30 9.89 -2.45
CA SER A 54 7.72 11.18 -2.97
C SER A 54 7.99 12.16 -1.83
N MET A 55 8.60 13.30 -2.15
CA MET A 55 8.79 14.36 -1.16
C MET A 55 7.46 14.82 -0.57
N LYS A 56 6.44 14.91 -1.41
CA LYS A 56 5.11 15.29 -0.97
C LYS A 56 4.52 14.24 -0.01
N ASP A 57 4.77 12.97 -0.30
CA ASP A 57 4.31 11.89 0.58
C ASP A 57 4.98 11.97 1.94
N LEU A 58 6.28 12.29 1.95
CA LEU A 58 7.02 12.44 3.20
C LEU A 58 6.52 13.64 4.02
N GLU A 59 6.01 14.68 3.38
CA GLU A 59 5.40 15.79 4.07
C GLU A 59 4.06 15.42 4.73
N ILE A 60 3.30 14.54 4.11
CA ILE A 60 2.05 14.04 4.68
C ILE A 60 2.34 13.24 5.95
N LEU A 61 3.44 12.51 5.96
CA LEU A 61 3.85 11.71 7.11
C LEU A 61 4.54 12.61 8.15
N ASN A 62 4.22 12.37 9.41
CA ASN A 62 4.97 13.01 10.48
C ASN A 62 6.31 12.29 10.60
N SER A 63 7.37 12.93 10.09
CA SER A 63 8.70 12.32 10.01
C SER A 63 9.27 11.91 11.37
N LYS A 64 8.83 12.52 12.46
CA LYS A 64 9.31 12.18 13.80
C LYS A 64 8.77 10.85 14.30
N THR A 65 7.60 10.45 13.85
CA THR A 65 6.96 9.20 14.28
C THR A 65 7.03 8.11 13.22
N THR A 66 7.35 8.45 11.97
CA THR A 66 7.41 7.48 10.89
C THR A 66 8.77 6.82 10.85
N LYS A 67 8.77 5.50 11.01
CA LYS A 67 9.99 4.68 10.97
C LYS A 67 10.34 4.25 9.56
N GLN A 68 9.34 3.83 8.80
CA GLN A 68 9.50 3.39 7.41
C GLN A 68 8.27 3.81 6.62
N ALA A 69 8.45 4.03 5.33
CA ALA A 69 7.35 4.34 4.43
C ALA A 69 7.63 3.77 3.04
N VAL A 70 6.57 3.31 2.39
CA VAL A 70 6.60 2.95 0.97
C VAL A 70 5.29 3.39 0.34
N THR A 71 5.31 3.56 -0.96
CA THR A 71 4.09 3.82 -1.73
C THR A 71 3.80 2.62 -2.60
N ILE A 72 2.55 2.20 -2.63
CA ILE A 72 2.12 1.14 -3.52
C ILE A 72 1.02 1.65 -4.44
N THR A 73 0.98 1.09 -5.65
CA THR A 73 -0.11 1.32 -6.58
C THR A 73 -0.73 -0.01 -6.92
N ILE A 74 -2.04 -0.09 -6.77
CA ILE A 74 -2.81 -1.29 -7.11
C ILE A 74 -3.85 -0.94 -8.16
N ARG A 75 -4.36 -1.98 -8.81
CA ARG A 75 -5.53 -1.83 -9.65
C ARG A 75 -6.73 -1.53 -8.76
N ASP A 76 -7.58 -0.59 -9.19
CA ASP A 76 -8.77 -0.25 -8.42
C ASP A 76 -9.64 -1.50 -8.23
N PRO A 77 -9.88 -1.92 -6.99
CA PRO A 77 -10.69 -3.10 -6.72
C PRO A 77 -12.17 -2.92 -7.04
N GLN A 78 -12.61 -1.69 -7.26
CA GLN A 78 -14.01 -1.36 -7.52
C GLN A 78 -14.93 -1.86 -6.40
N GLU A 79 -15.88 -2.71 -6.74
CA GLU A 79 -16.85 -3.21 -5.77
C GLU A 79 -16.31 -4.33 -4.87
N ASP A 80 -15.17 -4.93 -5.26
CA ASP A 80 -14.63 -6.07 -4.53
C ASP A 80 -14.05 -5.66 -3.18
N TYR A 81 -13.50 -4.46 -3.09
CA TYR A 81 -12.85 -4.01 -1.87
C TYR A 81 -12.72 -2.49 -1.86
N LEU A 82 -12.94 -1.89 -0.71
CA LEU A 82 -12.69 -0.47 -0.48
C LEU A 82 -11.51 -0.33 0.48
N VAL A 83 -10.44 0.32 0.01
CA VAL A 83 -9.25 0.55 0.83
C VAL A 83 -9.63 1.43 2.02
N SER A 84 -9.29 0.96 3.22
CA SER A 84 -9.65 1.63 4.47
C SER A 84 -8.42 1.77 5.35
N ASN A 85 -8.27 2.92 5.98
CA ASN A 85 -7.18 3.14 6.94
C ASN A 85 -7.31 2.29 8.21
N LYS A 86 -8.39 1.56 8.36
CA LYS A 86 -8.57 0.60 9.44
C LYS A 86 -7.92 -0.74 9.16
N HIS A 87 -7.53 -0.98 7.92
CA HIS A 87 -6.85 -2.20 7.53
C HIS A 87 -5.35 -2.01 7.55
N TYR A 88 -4.65 -3.12 7.62
CA TYR A 88 -3.20 -3.19 7.49
C TYR A 88 -2.83 -3.83 6.17
N VAL A 89 -1.58 -3.67 5.78
CA VAL A 89 -1.07 -4.28 4.55
C VAL A 89 0.16 -5.10 4.87
N GLU A 90 0.23 -6.28 4.29
CA GLU A 90 1.44 -7.08 4.26
C GLU A 90 1.94 -7.17 2.83
N ILE A 91 3.21 -6.86 2.62
CA ILE A 91 3.85 -6.96 1.31
C ILE A 91 4.58 -8.29 1.27
N LEU A 92 4.16 -9.18 0.36
CA LEU A 92 4.69 -10.54 0.28
C LEU A 92 5.96 -10.57 -0.57
N ASP A 93 6.96 -9.85 -0.11
CA ASP A 93 8.29 -9.76 -0.71
C ASP A 93 9.31 -9.92 0.42
N ARG A 94 10.38 -10.66 0.17
CA ARG A 94 11.38 -10.95 1.20
C ARG A 94 11.96 -9.68 1.85
N ARG A 95 12.02 -8.57 1.12
CA ARG A 95 12.56 -7.31 1.63
C ARG A 95 11.66 -6.66 2.68
N TYR A 96 10.40 -7.03 2.68
CA TYR A 96 9.39 -6.46 3.56
C TYR A 96 8.76 -7.50 4.48
N SER A 97 9.35 -8.68 4.56
CA SER A 97 8.81 -9.79 5.33
C SER A 97 8.71 -9.43 6.82
N GLY A 98 7.59 -9.77 7.41
CA GLY A 98 7.34 -9.53 8.82
C GLY A 98 6.94 -8.11 9.18
N ILE A 99 6.77 -7.25 8.21
CA ILE A 99 6.38 -5.85 8.45
C ILE A 99 4.86 -5.72 8.27
N ARG A 100 4.23 -5.13 9.28
CA ARG A 100 2.82 -4.76 9.21
C ARG A 100 2.73 -3.28 8.88
N TRP A 101 2.22 -2.97 7.71
CA TRP A 101 2.12 -1.61 7.22
C TRP A 101 0.76 -1.00 7.59
N ASN A 102 0.78 0.24 8.03
CA ASN A 102 -0.44 1.03 8.21
C ASN A 102 -0.72 1.79 6.94
N ILE A 103 -2.00 1.99 6.64
CA ILE A 103 -2.43 2.80 5.51
C ILE A 103 -2.50 4.25 5.98
N ALA A 104 -1.55 5.06 5.51
CA ALA A 104 -1.45 6.47 5.92
C ALA A 104 -2.28 7.38 5.04
N ASP A 105 -2.39 7.07 3.76
CA ASP A 105 -3.13 7.89 2.81
C ASP A 105 -3.56 7.04 1.62
N VAL A 106 -4.70 7.37 1.05
CA VAL A 106 -5.25 6.69 -0.12
C VAL A 106 -5.58 7.75 -1.16
N ARG A 107 -5.04 7.58 -2.36
CA ARG A 107 -5.30 8.50 -3.46
C ARG A 107 -5.85 7.75 -4.65
N ASN A 108 -7.06 8.11 -5.03
CA ASN A 108 -7.64 7.62 -6.26
C ASN A 108 -7.13 8.50 -7.40
N ASP A 109 -6.80 7.87 -8.51
CA ASP A 109 -6.40 8.62 -9.69
C ASP A 109 -7.64 9.02 -10.47
N PHE A 110 -8.05 10.27 -10.31
CA PHE A 110 -9.24 10.77 -11.00
C PHE A 110 -9.04 10.94 -12.51
N THR A 111 -7.79 10.98 -12.95
CA THR A 111 -7.48 10.99 -14.38
C THR A 111 -7.54 9.58 -14.95
N ASP A 112 -7.12 8.60 -14.17
CA ASP A 112 -7.15 7.19 -14.58
C ASP A 112 -7.73 6.37 -13.42
N ASN A 113 -9.04 6.15 -13.48
CA ASN A 113 -9.77 5.46 -12.41
C ASN A 113 -9.42 3.98 -12.28
N ARG A 114 -8.46 3.48 -13.05
CA ARG A 114 -8.07 2.08 -12.99
C ARG A 114 -7.12 1.77 -11.84
N PHE A 115 -6.53 2.79 -11.24
CA PHE A 115 -5.47 2.60 -10.25
C PHE A 115 -5.71 3.42 -9.00
N VAL A 116 -5.22 2.88 -7.89
CA VAL A 116 -5.26 3.54 -6.58
C VAL A 116 -3.84 3.55 -6.02
N THR A 117 -3.39 4.71 -5.57
CA THR A 117 -2.09 4.88 -4.92
C THR A 117 -2.29 4.94 -3.42
N ILE A 118 -1.54 4.14 -2.69
CA ILE A 118 -1.67 4.00 -1.25
C ILE A 118 -0.32 4.27 -0.61
N LEU A 119 -0.29 5.20 0.33
CA LEU A 119 0.90 5.49 1.12
C LEU A 119 0.87 4.62 2.38
N LEU A 120 1.90 3.81 2.55
CA LEU A 120 2.02 2.90 3.68
C LEU A 120 3.13 3.38 4.60
N ALA A 121 2.93 3.21 5.90
CA ALA A 121 3.90 3.64 6.89
C ALA A 121 3.94 2.68 8.08
N VAL A 122 5.11 2.63 8.70
CA VAL A 122 5.31 2.00 10.00
C VAL A 122 5.71 3.09 10.97
N TYR A 123 5.01 3.19 12.08
CA TYR A 123 5.26 4.23 13.06
C TYR A 123 6.14 3.72 14.20
N ALA A 124 6.91 4.63 14.81
CA ALA A 124 7.90 4.26 15.80
C ALA A 124 7.32 3.67 17.09
N ASP A 125 6.07 3.99 17.38
CA ASP A 125 5.40 3.57 18.60
C ASP A 125 4.63 2.24 18.46
N GLU A 126 4.84 1.55 17.36
CA GLU A 126 4.20 0.25 17.14
C GLU A 126 5.09 -0.91 17.51
#